data_3ef934588f1ba76d02694dc085563287
#
_entry.id   3ef934588f1ba76d02694dc085563287
#
_cell.length_a   1.000
_cell.length_b   1.000
_cell.length_c   1.000
_cell.angle_alpha   90.00
_cell.angle_beta   90.00
_cell.angle_gamma   90.00
#
_symmetry.space_group_name_H-M   'P 1'
#
loop_
_entity.id
_entity.type
_entity.pdbx_description
1 polymer ?
#
loop_
_entity_poly.entity_id
_entity_poly.type
_entity_poly.pdbx_seq_one_letter_code
_entity_poly.pdbx_strand_id
1 'polypeptide(L)'
;MAEHNLIRQELNKLKQMPPWGRQQGDRWDKLSNFIYHTQTLADLWARIVEVAWREKLEPREFGAYAVRRWYNHHTHDQILRLFYAHPTVEPESDAKHRTVDFYLRGLPFDLKISRFPAAYPQSLKYGWQHRHHLAHWLYVHQSQQGRFHTGNRLFIILHNRLAPVLAWQLRRDFEALAQQVGHFLEAPTLLGLTLSQAGQTHRPWAGVIFYVKS
;
A
#
# COMPACT_ATOMS: atom_id res chain seq x y z
N MET A 1 -4.57 -0.58 22.08
CA MET A 1 -5.85 -0.02 21.58
C MET A 1 -5.83 1.51 21.48
N ALA A 2 -5.37 2.26 22.49
CA ALA A 2 -5.36 3.74 22.46
C ALA A 2 -4.49 4.33 21.33
N GLU A 3 -3.31 3.81 21.10
CA GLU A 3 -2.37 4.24 20.06
C GLU A 3 -2.91 4.09 18.64
N HIS A 4 -3.64 3.00 18.37
CA HIS A 4 -4.25 2.76 17.06
C HIS A 4 -5.39 3.71 16.76
N ASN A 5 -6.15 4.11 17.79
CA ASN A 5 -7.20 5.10 17.64
C ASN A 5 -6.61 6.48 17.34
N LEU A 6 -5.48 6.83 17.95
CA LEU A 6 -4.79 8.08 17.69
C LEU A 6 -4.36 8.18 16.22
N ILE A 7 -3.63 7.19 15.71
CA ILE A 7 -3.14 7.24 14.32
C ILE A 7 -4.29 7.28 13.30
N ARG A 8 -5.40 6.57 13.54
CA ARG A 8 -6.59 6.63 12.67
C ARG A 8 -7.22 8.01 12.65
N GLN A 9 -7.30 8.68 13.79
CA GLN A 9 -7.78 10.07 13.90
C GLN A 9 -6.87 11.02 13.14
N GLU A 10 -5.55 10.89 13.30
CA GLU A 10 -4.55 11.72 12.62
C GLU A 10 -4.58 11.54 11.09
N LEU A 11 -4.69 10.31 10.61
CA LEU A 11 -4.86 10.02 9.18
C LEU A 11 -6.11 10.70 8.60
N ASN A 12 -7.19 10.83 9.39
CA ASN A 12 -8.43 11.48 8.95
C ASN A 12 -8.35 13.00 8.88
N LYS A 13 -7.38 13.63 9.54
CA LYS A 13 -7.12 15.07 9.44
C LYS A 13 -6.57 15.47 8.07
N LEU A 14 -5.95 14.54 7.34
CA LEU A 14 -5.38 14.82 6.03
C LEU A 14 -6.48 15.00 4.98
N LYS A 15 -6.72 16.23 4.53
CA LYS A 15 -7.79 16.57 3.58
C LYS A 15 -7.35 16.48 2.12
N GLN A 16 -6.06 16.70 1.87
CA GLN A 16 -5.46 16.66 0.54
C GLN A 16 -4.21 15.78 0.56
N MET A 17 -4.00 15.03 -0.50
CA MET A 17 -2.80 14.22 -0.66
C MET A 17 -1.81 14.99 -1.55
N PRO A 18 -0.65 15.36 -1.02
CA PRO A 18 0.37 16.00 -1.83
C PRO A 18 0.82 15.11 -2.99
N PRO A 19 1.23 15.65 -4.13
CA PRO A 19 1.80 14.87 -5.23
C PRO A 19 3.12 14.22 -4.78
N TRP A 20 3.52 13.13 -5.43
CA TRP A 20 4.82 12.51 -5.13
C TRP A 20 6.00 13.45 -5.41
N GLY A 21 5.93 14.19 -6.50
CA GLY A 21 6.97 15.14 -6.90
C GLY A 21 8.30 14.51 -7.31
N ARG A 22 8.66 13.34 -6.76
CA ARG A 22 9.91 12.62 -7.06
C ARG A 22 9.79 11.12 -6.81
N GLN A 23 10.73 10.35 -7.33
CA GLN A 23 10.81 8.91 -7.12
C GLN A 23 11.40 8.60 -5.74
N GLN A 24 10.99 7.45 -5.17
CA GLN A 24 11.61 6.90 -3.96
C GLN A 24 12.95 6.22 -4.29
N GLY A 25 13.76 6.00 -3.28
CA GLY A 25 15.04 5.30 -3.38
C GLY A 25 16.26 6.22 -3.32
N ASP A 26 16.07 7.50 -2.96
CA ASP A 26 17.14 8.47 -2.84
C ASP A 26 17.41 8.93 -1.39
N ARG A 27 18.22 9.99 -1.25
CA ARG A 27 18.57 10.61 0.04
C ARG A 27 17.34 10.99 0.87
N TRP A 28 16.23 11.41 0.24
CA TRP A 28 15.03 11.84 0.97
C TRP A 28 14.34 10.70 1.71
N ASP A 29 14.49 9.46 1.24
CA ASP A 29 14.01 8.30 2.00
C ASP A 29 14.67 8.23 3.37
N LYS A 30 16.00 8.37 3.43
CA LYS A 30 16.77 8.35 4.68
C LYS A 30 16.42 9.53 5.57
N LEU A 31 16.33 10.74 5.00
CA LEU A 31 16.04 11.97 5.72
C LEU A 31 14.63 11.97 6.34
N SER A 32 13.67 11.29 5.71
CA SER A 32 12.29 11.20 6.20
C SER A 32 11.97 9.93 6.99
N ASN A 33 12.96 9.17 7.47
CA ASN A 33 12.72 7.94 8.25
C ASN A 33 12.03 8.18 9.61
N PHE A 34 12.00 9.42 10.09
CA PHE A 34 11.20 9.79 11.27
C PHE A 34 9.71 9.48 11.11
N ILE A 35 9.19 9.34 9.89
CA ILE A 35 7.80 8.97 9.61
C ILE A 35 7.37 7.66 10.29
N TYR A 36 8.29 6.73 10.49
CA TYR A 36 8.00 5.43 11.09
C TYR A 36 7.68 5.50 12.58
N HIS A 37 8.13 6.57 13.25
CA HIS A 37 7.97 6.77 14.68
C HIS A 37 7.09 7.98 15.02
N THR A 38 6.60 8.72 14.03
CA THR A 38 5.78 9.90 14.20
C THR A 38 4.30 9.52 14.10
N GLN A 39 3.54 9.75 15.17
CA GLN A 39 2.13 9.34 15.24
C GLN A 39 1.15 10.46 14.92
N THR A 40 1.53 11.74 15.12
CA THR A 40 0.64 12.88 14.89
C THR A 40 1.09 13.73 13.71
N LEU A 41 0.14 14.39 13.06
CA LEU A 41 0.46 15.34 11.98
C LEU A 41 1.25 16.56 12.50
N ALA A 42 1.02 16.98 13.73
CA ALA A 42 1.75 18.09 14.32
C ALA A 42 3.25 17.77 14.48
N ASP A 43 3.57 16.61 15.07
CA ASP A 43 4.94 16.14 15.20
C ASP A 43 5.59 15.87 13.84
N LEU A 44 4.82 15.32 12.89
CA LEU A 44 5.29 15.12 11.51
C LEU A 44 5.76 16.45 10.89
N TRP A 45 4.94 17.49 10.98
CA TRP A 45 5.31 18.81 10.44
C TRP A 45 6.48 19.45 11.17
N ALA A 46 6.56 19.31 12.50
CA ALA A 46 7.72 19.79 13.27
C ALA A 46 9.02 19.14 12.79
N ARG A 47 9.01 17.82 12.57
CA ARG A 47 10.17 17.09 12.04
C ARG A 47 10.50 17.44 10.58
N ILE A 48 9.49 17.67 9.76
CA ILE A 48 9.69 18.12 8.37
C ILE A 48 10.43 19.45 8.35
N VAL A 49 9.98 20.43 9.15
CA VAL A 49 10.60 21.76 9.21
C VAL A 49 12.03 21.68 9.74
N GLU A 50 12.26 20.95 10.82
CA GLU A 50 13.60 20.72 11.38
C GLU A 50 14.58 20.17 10.35
N VAL A 51 14.19 19.08 9.67
CA VAL A 51 15.04 18.41 8.68
C VAL A 51 15.24 19.30 7.45
N ALA A 52 14.19 19.94 6.96
CA ALA A 52 14.28 20.81 5.79
C ALA A 52 15.25 21.98 6.05
N TRP A 53 15.18 22.58 7.22
CA TRP A 53 16.11 23.67 7.62
C TRP A 53 17.55 23.17 7.71
N ARG A 54 17.79 22.07 8.43
CA ARG A 54 19.14 21.49 8.61
C ARG A 54 19.79 21.07 7.28
N GLU A 55 19.01 20.49 6.37
CA GLU A 55 19.49 19.93 5.09
C GLU A 55 19.38 20.93 3.94
N LYS A 56 18.92 22.17 4.20
CA LYS A 56 18.72 23.24 3.20
C LYS A 56 17.79 22.80 2.07
N LEU A 57 16.68 22.12 2.41
CA LEU A 57 15.65 21.66 1.48
C LEU A 57 14.49 22.65 1.43
N GLU A 58 13.76 22.67 0.31
CA GLU A 58 12.49 23.39 0.23
C GLU A 58 11.43 22.67 1.08
N PRO A 59 10.86 23.33 2.14
CA PRO A 59 10.01 22.67 3.12
C PRO A 59 8.71 22.11 2.53
N ARG A 60 8.15 22.75 1.50
CA ARG A 60 6.90 22.27 0.85
C ARG A 60 7.14 20.99 0.06
N GLU A 61 8.21 20.92 -0.69
CA GLU A 61 8.54 19.74 -1.50
C GLU A 61 8.91 18.54 -0.61
N PHE A 62 9.81 18.77 0.36
CA PHE A 62 10.17 17.73 1.32
C PHE A 62 8.98 17.30 2.16
N GLY A 63 8.13 18.26 2.58
CA GLY A 63 6.90 18.02 3.32
C GLY A 63 5.90 17.19 2.51
N ALA A 64 5.68 17.52 1.25
CA ALA A 64 4.82 16.75 0.36
C ALA A 64 5.27 15.28 0.26
N TYR A 65 6.59 15.06 0.15
CA TYR A 65 7.19 13.74 0.10
C TYR A 65 7.02 12.98 1.42
N ALA A 66 7.40 13.60 2.55
CA ALA A 66 7.35 12.97 3.88
C ALA A 66 5.90 12.64 4.31
N VAL A 67 4.95 13.58 4.11
CA VAL A 67 3.53 13.38 4.43
C VAL A 67 2.96 12.18 3.65
N ARG A 68 3.29 12.06 2.36
CA ARG A 68 2.80 10.93 1.57
C ARG A 68 3.42 9.61 2.03
N ARG A 69 4.71 9.57 2.36
CA ARG A 69 5.36 8.37 2.93
C ARG A 69 4.72 8.00 4.26
N TRP A 70 4.53 8.97 5.16
CA TRP A 70 3.89 8.79 6.45
C TRP A 70 2.48 8.20 6.30
N TYR A 71 1.67 8.79 5.44
CA TYR A 71 0.32 8.30 5.16
C TYR A 71 0.32 6.87 4.62
N ASN A 72 1.18 6.58 3.65
CA ASN A 72 1.28 5.25 3.07
C ASN A 72 1.74 4.21 4.09
N HIS A 73 2.73 4.54 4.94
CA HIS A 73 3.23 3.67 5.98
C HIS A 73 2.13 3.34 7.00
N HIS A 74 1.54 4.35 7.62
CA HIS A 74 0.56 4.12 8.67
C HIS A 74 -0.74 3.50 8.17
N THR A 75 -1.21 3.85 6.96
CA THR A 75 -2.37 3.14 6.39
C THR A 75 -2.04 1.70 6.04
N HIS A 76 -0.83 1.40 5.58
CA HIS A 76 -0.39 0.03 5.29
C HIS A 76 -0.36 -0.81 6.57
N ASP A 77 0.26 -0.30 7.64
CA ASP A 77 0.29 -0.97 8.95
C ASP A 77 -1.11 -1.24 9.49
N GLN A 78 -2.01 -0.24 9.46
CA GLN A 78 -3.39 -0.43 9.91
C GLN A 78 -4.15 -1.46 9.07
N ILE A 79 -3.89 -1.55 7.76
CA ILE A 79 -4.53 -2.56 6.89
C ILE A 79 -3.94 -3.94 7.15
N LEU A 80 -2.62 -4.09 7.37
CA LEU A 80 -2.02 -5.36 7.77
C LEU A 80 -2.67 -5.94 9.02
N ARG A 81 -2.99 -5.11 10.01
CA ARG A 81 -3.69 -5.53 11.23
C ARG A 81 -5.07 -6.13 10.96
N LEU A 82 -5.75 -5.73 9.88
CA LEU A 82 -7.01 -6.36 9.47
C LEU A 82 -6.79 -7.81 9.03
N PHE A 83 -5.66 -8.09 8.39
CA PHE A 83 -5.28 -9.46 8.04
C PHE A 83 -4.88 -10.26 9.29
N TYR A 84 -4.08 -9.67 10.19
CA TYR A 84 -3.60 -10.35 11.40
C TYR A 84 -4.72 -10.72 12.38
N ALA A 85 -5.88 -10.07 12.28
CA ALA A 85 -7.04 -10.44 13.07
C ALA A 85 -7.68 -11.77 12.65
N HIS A 86 -7.30 -12.33 11.50
CA HIS A 86 -7.87 -13.58 10.99
C HIS A 86 -6.99 -14.79 11.34
N PRO A 87 -7.57 -15.91 11.83
CA PRO A 87 -6.80 -17.07 12.35
C PRO A 87 -5.96 -17.80 11.29
N THR A 88 -6.22 -17.59 10.00
CA THR A 88 -5.44 -18.21 8.91
C THR A 88 -4.26 -17.36 8.46
N VAL A 89 -4.03 -16.22 9.11
CA VAL A 89 -2.97 -15.28 8.77
C VAL A 89 -1.96 -15.20 9.91
N GLU A 90 -0.69 -15.39 9.59
CA GLU A 90 0.42 -15.27 10.52
C GLU A 90 1.29 -14.05 10.09
N PRO A 91 1.55 -13.08 10.98
CA PRO A 91 2.47 -11.98 10.70
C PRO A 91 3.88 -12.49 10.37
N GLU A 92 4.60 -11.80 9.48
CA GLU A 92 6.04 -11.99 9.37
C GLU A 92 6.72 -11.51 10.67
N SER A 93 7.53 -12.35 11.26
CA SER A 93 8.21 -12.08 12.53
C SER A 93 9.43 -11.15 12.38
N ASP A 94 10.11 -11.20 11.24
CA ASP A 94 11.21 -10.29 10.92
C ASP A 94 10.67 -8.96 10.34
N ALA A 95 10.59 -7.95 11.19
CA ALA A 95 10.18 -6.59 10.78
C ALA A 95 11.09 -5.96 9.69
N LYS A 96 12.27 -6.56 9.42
CA LYS A 96 13.18 -6.13 8.35
C LYS A 96 13.00 -6.93 7.06
N HIS A 97 12.13 -7.94 7.06
CA HIS A 97 11.84 -8.72 5.87
C HIS A 97 11.27 -7.81 4.77
N ARG A 98 11.87 -7.86 3.57
CA ARG A 98 11.59 -6.85 2.53
C ARG A 98 10.52 -7.26 1.52
N THR A 99 10.11 -8.52 1.53
CA THR A 99 9.29 -9.12 0.48
C THR A 99 8.14 -9.97 0.99
N VAL A 100 8.00 -10.09 2.32
CA VAL A 100 6.88 -10.78 2.96
C VAL A 100 6.35 -9.90 4.07
N ASP A 101 5.04 -9.66 4.05
CA ASP A 101 4.32 -8.95 5.10
C ASP A 101 3.60 -9.94 6.06
N PHE A 102 3.15 -11.07 5.51
CA PHE A 102 2.44 -12.10 6.27
C PHE A 102 2.41 -13.45 5.53
N TYR A 103 2.00 -14.48 6.25
CA TYR A 103 1.70 -15.80 5.71
C TYR A 103 0.18 -16.03 5.72
N LEU A 104 -0.40 -16.42 4.60
CA LEU A 104 -1.79 -16.86 4.49
C LEU A 104 -1.79 -18.39 4.31
N ARG A 105 -2.28 -19.12 5.32
CA ARG A 105 -2.25 -20.60 5.33
C ARG A 105 -0.85 -21.14 5.04
N GLY A 106 0.18 -20.54 5.63
CA GLY A 106 1.59 -20.90 5.43
C GLY A 106 2.25 -20.40 4.14
N LEU A 107 1.52 -19.75 3.23
CA LEU A 107 2.11 -19.17 2.02
C LEU A 107 2.49 -17.70 2.27
N PRO A 108 3.75 -17.29 1.96
CA PRO A 108 4.21 -15.92 2.16
C PRO A 108 3.59 -14.96 1.15
N PHE A 109 3.17 -13.77 1.59
CA PHE A 109 2.61 -12.72 0.75
C PHE A 109 3.18 -11.34 1.07
N ASP A 110 3.37 -10.54 0.02
CA ASP A 110 3.64 -9.10 0.03
C ASP A 110 2.34 -8.35 -0.28
N LEU A 111 1.87 -7.48 0.61
CA LEU A 111 0.65 -6.70 0.44
C LEU A 111 0.90 -5.44 -0.39
N LYS A 112 0.15 -5.28 -1.45
CA LYS A 112 0.19 -4.09 -2.30
C LYS A 112 -1.17 -3.40 -2.34
N ILE A 113 -1.20 -2.15 -1.90
CA ILE A 113 -2.41 -1.33 -1.87
C ILE A 113 -2.26 -0.20 -2.87
N SER A 114 -3.10 -0.19 -3.89
CA SER A 114 -3.06 0.84 -4.92
C SER A 114 -4.44 1.28 -5.35
N ARG A 115 -4.51 2.46 -5.97
CA ARG A 115 -5.70 2.84 -6.75
C ARG A 115 -5.76 1.98 -7.99
N PHE A 116 -6.97 1.82 -8.55
CA PHE A 116 -7.11 1.21 -9.87
C PHE A 116 -6.20 1.94 -10.87
N PRO A 117 -5.31 1.22 -11.59
CA PRO A 117 -4.27 1.86 -12.37
C PRO A 117 -4.84 2.63 -13.56
N ALA A 118 -4.55 3.91 -13.69
CA ALA A 118 -4.99 4.72 -14.83
C ALA A 118 -4.39 4.25 -16.18
N ALA A 119 -3.20 3.64 -16.15
CA ALA A 119 -2.53 3.10 -17.33
C ALA A 119 -2.98 1.66 -17.70
N TYR A 120 -3.84 1.03 -16.89
CA TYR A 120 -4.38 -0.28 -17.26
C TYR A 120 -5.28 -0.15 -18.49
N PRO A 121 -5.05 -0.92 -19.58
CA PRO A 121 -5.70 -0.70 -20.87
C PRO A 121 -7.18 -1.09 -20.90
N GLN A 122 -7.68 -1.69 -19.82
CA GLN A 122 -9.05 -2.17 -19.73
C GLN A 122 -9.84 -1.43 -18.63
N SER A 123 -11.17 -1.54 -18.68
CA SER A 123 -12.06 -0.94 -17.69
C SER A 123 -11.95 -1.60 -16.31
N LEU A 124 -12.41 -0.89 -15.28
CA LEU A 124 -12.56 -1.44 -13.93
C LEU A 124 -13.43 -2.72 -13.93
N LYS A 125 -14.53 -2.72 -14.69
CA LYS A 125 -15.43 -3.88 -14.82
C LYS A 125 -14.69 -5.08 -15.40
N TYR A 126 -13.91 -4.87 -16.44
CA TYR A 126 -13.09 -5.92 -17.02
C TYR A 126 -12.07 -6.47 -16.02
N GLY A 127 -11.30 -5.58 -15.35
CA GLY A 127 -10.33 -5.99 -14.33
C GLY A 127 -10.95 -6.77 -13.16
N TRP A 128 -12.18 -6.41 -12.78
CA TRP A 128 -12.95 -7.15 -11.78
C TRP A 128 -13.32 -8.57 -12.23
N GLN A 129 -13.79 -8.71 -13.45
CA GLN A 129 -14.19 -9.98 -14.02
C GLN A 129 -12.98 -10.86 -14.41
N HIS A 130 -11.87 -10.24 -14.80
CA HIS A 130 -10.65 -10.90 -15.27
C HIS A 130 -9.47 -10.61 -14.35
N ARG A 131 -9.61 -10.98 -13.07
CA ARG A 131 -8.60 -10.68 -12.02
C ARG A 131 -7.21 -11.22 -12.35
N HIS A 132 -7.12 -12.36 -13.03
CA HIS A 132 -5.86 -12.94 -13.50
C HIS A 132 -5.12 -11.98 -14.45
N HIS A 133 -5.82 -11.40 -15.43
CA HIS A 133 -5.24 -10.43 -16.37
C HIS A 133 -4.79 -9.17 -15.65
N LEU A 134 -5.60 -8.64 -14.73
CA LEU A 134 -5.22 -7.47 -13.92
C LEU A 134 -4.01 -7.77 -13.04
N ALA A 135 -3.98 -8.91 -12.34
CA ALA A 135 -2.86 -9.30 -11.49
C ALA A 135 -1.57 -9.42 -12.29
N HIS A 136 -1.60 -10.10 -13.45
CA HIS A 136 -0.44 -10.20 -14.33
C HIS A 136 0.06 -8.80 -14.76
N TRP A 137 -0.84 -7.93 -15.18
CA TRP A 137 -0.50 -6.55 -15.56
C TRP A 137 0.15 -5.80 -14.40
N LEU A 138 -0.39 -5.92 -13.18
CA LEU A 138 0.17 -5.28 -11.98
C LEU A 138 1.58 -5.77 -11.66
N TYR A 139 1.89 -7.04 -11.84
CA TYR A 139 3.26 -7.54 -11.68
C TYR A 139 4.23 -6.91 -12.68
N VAL A 140 3.82 -6.83 -13.95
CA VAL A 140 4.67 -6.31 -15.03
C VAL A 140 4.91 -4.80 -14.90
N HIS A 141 3.89 -4.02 -14.46
CA HIS A 141 3.94 -2.56 -14.54
C HIS A 141 4.18 -1.84 -13.21
N GLN A 142 3.99 -2.48 -12.05
CA GLN A 142 4.23 -1.83 -10.75
C GLN A 142 5.71 -1.72 -10.37
N SER A 143 6.59 -2.44 -11.00
CA SER A 143 8.01 -2.46 -10.65
C SER A 143 8.83 -1.32 -11.29
N GLN A 144 8.23 -0.17 -11.57
CA GLN A 144 8.92 1.00 -12.17
C GLN A 144 10.12 1.51 -11.36
N GLN A 145 10.36 0.95 -10.15
CA GLN A 145 11.51 1.33 -9.30
C GLN A 145 12.62 0.27 -9.27
N GLY A 146 12.68 -0.62 -10.26
CA GLY A 146 13.76 -1.63 -10.37
C GLY A 146 13.70 -2.76 -9.32
N ARG A 147 12.69 -2.79 -8.48
CA ARG A 147 12.46 -3.88 -7.51
C ARG A 147 11.45 -4.86 -8.07
N PHE A 148 11.91 -5.68 -9.00
CA PHE A 148 11.04 -6.73 -9.52
C PHE A 148 10.98 -7.86 -8.50
N HIS A 149 9.82 -8.02 -7.84
CA HIS A 149 9.57 -9.12 -6.95
C HIS A 149 8.71 -10.17 -7.66
N THR A 150 9.24 -11.36 -7.75
CA THR A 150 8.55 -12.53 -8.31
C THR A 150 7.86 -13.38 -7.26
N GLY A 151 7.84 -12.95 -6.00
CA GLY A 151 7.11 -13.59 -4.90
C GLY A 151 5.60 -13.40 -4.96
N ASN A 152 4.87 -14.11 -4.09
CA ASN A 152 3.41 -13.98 -4.04
C ASN A 152 2.99 -12.59 -3.57
N ARG A 153 1.90 -12.09 -4.15
CA ARG A 153 1.35 -10.77 -3.82
C ARG A 153 -0.15 -10.80 -3.62
N LEU A 154 -0.57 -10.05 -2.62
CA LEU A 154 -1.97 -9.74 -2.44
C LEU A 154 -2.19 -8.26 -2.74
N PHE A 155 -3.07 -7.99 -3.71
CA PHE A 155 -3.39 -6.63 -4.16
C PHE A 155 -4.72 -6.18 -3.57
N ILE A 156 -4.75 -5.00 -2.96
CA ILE A 156 -5.99 -4.27 -2.67
C ILE A 156 -6.10 -3.13 -3.66
N ILE A 157 -7.15 -3.17 -4.48
CA ILE A 157 -7.42 -2.18 -5.53
C ILE A 157 -8.55 -1.27 -5.06
N LEU A 158 -8.21 0.00 -4.92
CA LEU A 158 -9.11 1.05 -4.45
C LEU A 158 -9.65 1.86 -5.62
N HIS A 159 -10.96 2.04 -5.68
CA HIS A 159 -11.58 2.87 -6.68
C HIS A 159 -12.79 3.64 -6.11
N ASN A 160 -12.84 4.94 -6.36
CA ASN A 160 -14.00 5.77 -6.04
C ASN A 160 -14.65 6.17 -7.37
N ARG A 161 -15.90 5.69 -7.60
CA ARG A 161 -16.59 5.91 -8.88
C ARG A 161 -16.96 7.37 -9.10
N LEU A 162 -17.37 8.07 -8.05
CA LEU A 162 -17.82 9.45 -8.12
C LEU A 162 -16.64 10.44 -8.14
N ALA A 163 -15.55 10.10 -7.46
CA ALA A 163 -14.38 10.96 -7.33
C ALA A 163 -13.07 10.15 -7.41
N PRO A 164 -12.65 9.67 -8.60
CA PRO A 164 -11.47 8.81 -8.76
C PRO A 164 -10.17 9.41 -8.18
N VAL A 165 -10.05 10.75 -8.22
CA VAL A 165 -8.91 11.46 -7.63
C VAL A 165 -8.83 11.32 -6.11
N LEU A 166 -9.95 11.05 -5.44
CA LEU A 166 -10.04 10.85 -3.99
C LEU A 166 -9.93 9.37 -3.58
N ALA A 167 -9.68 8.45 -4.51
CA ALA A 167 -9.56 7.03 -4.18
C ALA A 167 -8.44 6.73 -3.16
N TRP A 168 -7.45 7.63 -3.00
CA TRP A 168 -6.44 7.51 -1.96
C TRP A 168 -7.04 7.53 -0.53
N GLN A 169 -8.17 8.22 -0.33
CA GLN A 169 -8.85 8.30 0.97
C GLN A 169 -9.41 6.96 1.41
N LEU A 170 -9.71 6.05 0.47
CA LEU A 170 -10.22 4.72 0.77
C LEU A 170 -9.23 3.85 1.56
N ARG A 171 -7.93 4.18 1.53
CA ARG A 171 -6.92 3.49 2.36
C ARG A 171 -7.15 3.64 3.86
N ARG A 172 -7.90 4.64 4.31
CA ARG A 172 -8.22 4.90 5.72
C ARG A 172 -9.66 4.56 6.11
N ASP A 173 -10.42 4.02 5.18
CA ASP A 173 -11.76 3.47 5.42
C ASP A 173 -11.62 2.04 5.96
N PHE A 174 -11.11 1.96 7.21
CA PHE A 174 -10.70 0.68 7.79
C PHE A 174 -11.88 -0.25 8.07
N GLU A 175 -13.07 0.28 8.27
CA GLU A 175 -14.28 -0.53 8.47
C GLU A 175 -14.68 -1.24 7.18
N ALA A 176 -14.81 -0.51 6.08
CA ALA A 176 -15.12 -1.11 4.80
C ALA A 176 -14.00 -2.05 4.31
N LEU A 177 -12.73 -1.68 4.55
CA LEU A 177 -11.59 -2.56 4.23
C LEU A 177 -11.61 -3.84 5.05
N ALA A 178 -11.98 -3.78 6.35
CA ALA A 178 -12.10 -4.97 7.19
C ALA A 178 -13.13 -5.96 6.63
N GLN A 179 -14.28 -5.46 6.13
CA GLN A 179 -15.29 -6.28 5.49
C GLN A 179 -14.75 -6.96 4.23
N GLN A 180 -14.05 -6.21 3.34
CA GLN A 180 -13.50 -6.77 2.11
C GLN A 180 -12.38 -7.78 2.37
N VAL A 181 -11.50 -7.50 3.33
CA VAL A 181 -10.41 -8.40 3.74
C VAL A 181 -11.00 -9.65 4.39
N GLY A 182 -11.94 -9.52 5.33
CA GLY A 182 -12.60 -10.65 5.97
C GLY A 182 -13.28 -11.57 4.95
N HIS A 183 -14.07 -11.00 4.05
CA HIS A 183 -14.74 -11.76 2.99
C HIS A 183 -13.75 -12.52 2.10
N PHE A 184 -12.62 -11.91 1.75
CA PHE A 184 -11.57 -12.59 0.99
C PHE A 184 -10.93 -13.73 1.78
N LEU A 185 -10.65 -13.54 3.08
CA LEU A 185 -9.95 -14.51 3.92
C LEU A 185 -10.81 -15.74 4.26
N GLU A 186 -12.14 -15.60 4.28
CA GLU A 186 -13.06 -16.72 4.44
C GLU A 186 -12.94 -17.72 3.27
N ALA A 187 -12.86 -17.22 2.03
CA ALA A 187 -12.75 -18.03 0.81
C ALA A 187 -11.71 -17.43 -0.17
N PRO A 188 -10.39 -17.54 0.13
CA PRO A 188 -9.35 -16.92 -0.66
C PRO A 188 -9.31 -17.46 -2.09
N THR A 189 -9.51 -16.58 -3.06
CA THR A 189 -9.29 -16.90 -4.48
C THR A 189 -7.88 -16.51 -4.86
N LEU A 190 -6.97 -17.48 -4.94
CA LEU A 190 -5.60 -17.28 -5.36
C LEU A 190 -5.44 -17.67 -6.85
N LEU A 191 -4.72 -16.83 -7.57
CA LEU A 191 -4.47 -16.92 -9.01
C LEU A 191 -3.02 -17.33 -9.24
N GLY A 192 -2.79 -18.49 -9.85
CA GLY A 192 -1.45 -18.88 -10.29
C GLY A 192 -1.04 -18.08 -11.51
N LEU A 193 0.04 -17.32 -11.42
CA LEU A 193 0.57 -16.54 -12.53
C LEU A 193 1.82 -17.21 -13.11
N THR A 194 2.11 -16.94 -14.38
CA THR A 194 3.39 -17.28 -15.01
C THR A 194 4.04 -15.97 -15.46
N LEU A 195 5.22 -15.67 -14.92
CA LEU A 195 5.98 -14.46 -15.21
C LEU A 195 7.33 -14.84 -15.79
N SER A 196 7.72 -14.24 -16.90
CA SER A 196 9.05 -14.41 -17.50
C SER A 196 9.89 -13.17 -17.23
N GLN A 197 11.05 -13.34 -16.58
CA GLN A 197 11.98 -12.25 -16.28
C GLN A 197 13.43 -12.73 -16.45
N ALA A 198 14.22 -11.97 -17.17
CA ALA A 198 15.64 -12.25 -17.40
C ALA A 198 15.92 -13.73 -17.79
N GLY A 199 15.06 -14.30 -18.63
CA GLY A 199 15.16 -15.70 -19.08
C GLY A 199 14.71 -16.75 -18.07
N GLN A 200 14.24 -16.35 -16.88
CA GLN A 200 13.70 -17.24 -15.86
C GLN A 200 12.17 -17.17 -15.80
N THR A 201 11.54 -18.31 -15.56
CA THR A 201 10.09 -18.42 -15.37
C THR A 201 9.79 -18.52 -13.88
N HIS A 202 8.93 -17.59 -13.39
CA HIS A 202 8.44 -17.56 -12.02
C HIS A 202 6.95 -17.85 -11.98
N ARG A 203 6.49 -18.53 -10.93
CA ARG A 203 5.08 -18.94 -10.78
C ARG A 203 4.51 -18.47 -9.42
N PRO A 204 4.34 -17.16 -9.21
CA PRO A 204 3.76 -16.66 -7.97
C PRO A 204 2.24 -16.88 -7.92
N TRP A 205 1.73 -16.93 -6.69
CA TRP A 205 0.33 -16.78 -6.40
C TRP A 205 -0.03 -15.29 -6.23
N ALA A 206 -1.18 -14.90 -6.75
CA ALA A 206 -1.72 -13.56 -6.56
C ALA A 206 -3.14 -13.60 -5.99
N GLY A 207 -3.45 -12.71 -5.06
CA GLY A 207 -4.82 -12.41 -4.66
C GLY A 207 -5.19 -10.99 -5.09
N VAL A 208 -6.46 -10.73 -5.43
CA VAL A 208 -6.95 -9.39 -5.77
C VAL A 208 -8.23 -9.11 -5.00
N ILE A 209 -8.17 -8.15 -4.10
CA ILE A 209 -9.30 -7.60 -3.35
C ILE A 209 -9.66 -6.25 -3.97
N PHE A 210 -10.94 -6.03 -4.27
CA PHE A 210 -11.42 -4.73 -4.72
C PHE A 210 -12.19 -4.05 -3.60
N TYR A 211 -11.86 -2.79 -3.35
CA TYR A 211 -12.73 -1.89 -2.61
C TYR A 211 -13.16 -0.75 -3.54
N VAL A 212 -14.42 -0.80 -3.96
CA VAL A 212 -15.04 0.17 -4.87
C VAL A 212 -16.12 0.93 -4.11
N LYS A 213 -15.94 2.24 -3.99
CA LYS A 213 -16.93 3.16 -3.42
C LYS A 213 -17.82 3.70 -4.54
N SER A 214 -19.13 3.54 -4.35
CA SER A 214 -20.18 4.09 -5.22
C SER A 214 -20.39 5.55 -4.94
#